data_5f1b1b5ac94c842e663431e252cfe764
#
_entry.id   5f1b1b5ac94c842e663431e252cfe764
#
_cell.length_a   1.000
_cell.length_b   1.000
_cell.length_c   1.000
_cell.angle_alpha   90.00
_cell.angle_beta   90.00
_cell.angle_gamma   90.00
#
_symmetry.space_group_name_H-M   'P 1'
#
loop_
_entity.id
_entity.type
_entity.pdbx_description
1 polymer ?
#
loop_
_entity_poly.entity_id
_entity_poly.type
_entity_poly.pdbx_seq_one_letter_code
_entity_poly.pdbx_strand_id
1 'polypeptide(L)'
;MKINPIAFDSMGVRSMCTQVITKDVNILIDPGVSLAPSRFRLPPHPIELKRMDSDWEKILKLSKEADVLIITHYHFDHFSWETPTQFKDKILLIKHPTENINFSQKKRAAYFLKQIEGLPKKVEYADGREFEFGGTRIKLSKAVYHGISPKLGYVLEVLIDDGEYKFIHTSDVEGPTQADQVKFILENKPNLVFLDGPLSYMLYRFGRENLRKSVENMVKIIEKCPLEALVIDHHFLRDLKWKEKIQKVFEAAKKKRIKVQCIAEYLNKPIEMLEARRKELYEKYPDMNYKSKRKVFEE
;
A
#
# COMPACT_ATOMS: atom_id res chain seq x y z
N MET A 1 -6.89 17.63 -6.68
CA MET A 1 -6.73 16.19 -7.05
C MET A 1 -7.84 15.33 -6.47
N LYS A 2 -8.12 14.17 -7.09
CA LYS A 2 -9.04 13.16 -6.56
C LYS A 2 -8.28 11.90 -6.20
N ILE A 3 -8.41 11.40 -4.98
CA ILE A 3 -7.70 10.24 -4.46
C ILE A 3 -8.71 9.15 -4.15
N ASN A 4 -8.62 8.03 -4.86
CA ASN A 4 -9.55 6.91 -4.80
C ASN A 4 -8.82 5.65 -4.29
N PRO A 5 -8.98 5.25 -3.02
CA PRO A 5 -8.53 3.93 -2.56
C PRO A 5 -9.34 2.82 -3.24
N ILE A 6 -8.67 1.81 -3.78
CA ILE A 6 -9.31 0.76 -4.59
C ILE A 6 -9.42 -0.56 -3.82
N ALA A 7 -8.30 -1.01 -3.23
CA ALA A 7 -8.20 -2.26 -2.50
C ALA A 7 -7.25 -2.09 -1.30
N PHE A 8 -7.68 -2.55 -0.11
CA PHE A 8 -6.95 -2.40 1.14
C PHE A 8 -7.35 -3.47 2.16
N ASP A 9 -6.52 -3.69 3.19
CA ASP A 9 -6.80 -4.69 4.24
C ASP A 9 -8.07 -4.36 5.04
N SER A 10 -8.36 -3.09 5.31
CA SER A 10 -9.65 -2.69 5.91
C SER A 10 -10.85 -3.00 5.02
N MET A 11 -10.65 -3.21 3.73
CA MET A 11 -11.66 -3.58 2.73
C MET A 11 -11.67 -5.07 2.43
N GLY A 12 -10.81 -5.87 3.09
CA GLY A 12 -10.85 -7.32 3.06
C GLY A 12 -9.81 -8.04 2.18
N VAL A 13 -8.82 -7.34 1.65
CA VAL A 13 -7.74 -7.93 0.84
C VAL A 13 -6.40 -7.29 1.18
N ARG A 14 -5.29 -7.98 0.95
CA ARG A 14 -3.96 -7.37 0.99
C ARG A 14 -3.75 -6.54 -0.28
N SER A 15 -3.59 -5.26 -0.09
CA SER A 15 -3.27 -4.30 -1.15
C SER A 15 -3.12 -2.89 -0.55
N MET A 16 -2.50 -2.00 -1.29
CA MET A 16 -2.54 -0.55 -1.09
C MET A 16 -2.90 0.16 -2.41
N CYS A 17 -3.60 -0.51 -3.31
CA CYS A 17 -3.92 0.04 -4.63
C CYS A 17 -4.71 1.33 -4.54
N THR A 18 -4.12 2.41 -5.07
CA THR A 18 -4.69 3.76 -5.01
C THR A 18 -4.64 4.43 -6.36
N GLN A 19 -5.79 4.93 -6.83
CA GLN A 19 -5.86 5.80 -7.99
C GLN A 19 -5.80 7.27 -7.57
N VAL A 20 -4.96 8.05 -8.25
CA VAL A 20 -4.90 9.51 -8.09
C VAL A 20 -5.15 10.18 -9.43
N ILE A 21 -6.17 11.03 -9.49
CA ILE A 21 -6.52 11.78 -10.70
C ILE A 21 -6.28 13.26 -10.43
N THR A 22 -5.40 13.85 -11.21
CA THR A 22 -5.19 15.31 -11.27
C THR A 22 -5.81 15.88 -12.55
N LYS A 23 -5.65 17.16 -12.79
CA LYS A 23 -6.08 17.78 -14.07
C LYS A 23 -5.19 17.33 -15.25
N ASP A 24 -3.97 16.82 -14.97
CA ASP A 24 -2.95 16.59 -15.99
C ASP A 24 -2.70 15.09 -16.25
N VAL A 25 -2.95 14.22 -15.25
CA VAL A 25 -2.57 12.81 -15.32
C VAL A 25 -3.43 11.92 -14.43
N ASN A 26 -3.74 10.72 -14.91
CA ASN A 26 -4.39 9.65 -14.15
C ASN A 26 -3.33 8.60 -13.75
N ILE A 27 -3.13 8.43 -12.45
CA ILE A 27 -2.07 7.61 -11.86
C ILE A 27 -2.72 6.45 -11.11
N LEU A 28 -2.17 5.25 -11.25
CA LEU A 28 -2.53 4.10 -10.41
C LEU A 28 -1.27 3.60 -9.68
N ILE A 29 -1.30 3.67 -8.36
CA ILE A 29 -0.21 3.25 -7.49
C ILE A 29 -0.48 1.82 -7.02
N ASP A 30 0.53 0.96 -7.12
CA ASP A 30 0.53 -0.43 -6.68
C ASP A 30 -0.68 -1.23 -7.19
N PRO A 31 -0.78 -1.48 -8.52
CA PRO A 31 -1.90 -2.19 -9.14
C PRO A 31 -1.83 -3.69 -8.89
N GLY A 32 -1.82 -4.09 -7.64
CA GLY A 32 -1.80 -5.48 -7.18
C GLY A 32 -2.81 -5.74 -6.07
N VAL A 33 -3.17 -7.00 -5.91
CA VAL A 33 -4.01 -7.50 -4.81
C VAL A 33 -3.70 -8.96 -4.55
N SER A 34 -3.60 -9.34 -3.29
CA SER A 34 -3.32 -10.71 -2.87
C SER A 34 -4.06 -11.06 -1.57
N LEU A 35 -3.81 -12.26 -1.07
CA LEU A 35 -4.28 -12.75 0.23
C LEU A 35 -3.15 -13.51 0.93
N ALA A 36 -3.18 -13.60 2.26
CA ALA A 36 -2.32 -14.53 2.96
C ALA A 36 -2.66 -15.98 2.57
N PRO A 37 -1.71 -16.75 2.02
CA PRO A 37 -1.97 -18.16 1.66
C PRO A 37 -2.34 -19.01 2.87
N SER A 38 -1.85 -18.64 4.06
CA SER A 38 -2.22 -19.26 5.32
C SER A 38 -2.31 -18.22 6.44
N ARG A 39 -3.42 -18.21 7.17
CA ARG A 39 -3.61 -17.42 8.39
C ARG A 39 -4.32 -18.29 9.42
N PHE A 40 -3.79 -18.37 10.66
CA PHE A 40 -4.30 -19.28 11.70
C PHE A 40 -4.31 -20.77 11.29
N ARG A 41 -3.41 -21.18 10.37
CA ARG A 41 -3.36 -22.50 9.72
C ARG A 41 -4.57 -22.81 8.81
N LEU A 42 -5.31 -21.79 8.41
CA LEU A 42 -6.43 -21.87 7.48
C LEU A 42 -6.05 -21.25 6.14
N PRO A 43 -6.46 -21.82 5.00
CA PRO A 43 -6.33 -21.17 3.69
C PRO A 43 -7.29 -19.98 3.61
N PRO A 44 -7.20 -19.12 2.56
CA PRO A 44 -8.17 -18.07 2.33
C PRO A 44 -9.60 -18.62 2.26
N HIS A 45 -10.51 -17.95 2.98
CA HIS A 45 -11.92 -18.30 2.95
C HIS A 45 -12.54 -17.90 1.60
N PRO A 46 -13.58 -18.61 1.08
CA PRO A 46 -14.27 -18.25 -0.16
C PRO A 46 -14.71 -16.78 -0.26
N ILE A 47 -15.09 -16.14 0.83
CA ILE A 47 -15.42 -14.71 0.88
C ILE A 47 -14.20 -13.84 0.55
N GLU A 48 -13.02 -14.19 1.08
CA GLU A 48 -11.76 -13.48 0.80
C GLU A 48 -11.37 -13.66 -0.68
N LEU A 49 -11.47 -14.90 -1.20
CA LEU A 49 -11.18 -15.20 -2.60
C LEU A 49 -12.08 -14.40 -3.56
N LYS A 50 -13.38 -14.37 -3.28
CA LYS A 50 -14.37 -13.60 -4.07
C LYS A 50 -14.06 -12.09 -4.04
N ARG A 51 -13.64 -11.58 -2.87
CA ARG A 51 -13.25 -10.18 -2.72
C ARG A 51 -12.00 -9.87 -3.55
N MET A 52 -10.97 -10.71 -3.47
CA MET A 52 -9.73 -10.57 -4.25
C MET A 52 -10.01 -10.54 -5.75
N ASP A 53 -10.83 -11.47 -6.27
CA ASP A 53 -11.18 -11.49 -7.68
C ASP A 53 -11.95 -10.22 -8.11
N SER A 54 -12.92 -9.78 -7.30
CA SER A 54 -13.68 -8.55 -7.58
C SER A 54 -12.79 -7.30 -7.59
N ASP A 55 -11.85 -7.18 -6.65
CA ASP A 55 -10.96 -6.03 -6.58
C ASP A 55 -9.91 -6.08 -7.71
N TRP A 56 -9.46 -7.27 -8.10
CA TRP A 56 -8.60 -7.44 -9.27
C TRP A 56 -9.27 -6.97 -10.57
N GLU A 57 -10.54 -7.32 -10.79
CA GLU A 57 -11.29 -6.84 -11.96
C GLU A 57 -11.38 -5.31 -12.00
N LYS A 58 -11.56 -4.65 -10.85
CA LYS A 58 -11.52 -3.17 -10.73
C LYS A 58 -10.13 -2.62 -11.06
N ILE A 59 -9.07 -3.22 -10.49
CA ILE A 59 -7.68 -2.82 -10.74
C ILE A 59 -7.37 -2.90 -12.22
N LEU A 60 -7.73 -4.01 -12.90
CA LEU A 60 -7.52 -4.17 -14.34
C LEU A 60 -8.23 -3.10 -15.17
N LYS A 61 -9.48 -2.77 -14.80
CA LYS A 61 -10.23 -1.69 -15.46
C LYS A 61 -9.49 -0.36 -15.30
N LEU A 62 -9.12 0.00 -14.08
CA LEU A 62 -8.45 1.27 -13.79
C LEU A 62 -7.03 1.35 -14.38
N SER A 63 -6.31 0.22 -14.47
CA SER A 63 -5.02 0.16 -15.16
C SER A 63 -5.13 0.53 -16.63
N LYS A 64 -6.23 0.17 -17.29
CA LYS A 64 -6.48 0.55 -18.70
C LYS A 64 -6.73 2.07 -18.85
N GLU A 65 -7.35 2.69 -17.85
CA GLU A 65 -7.70 4.11 -17.82
C GLU A 65 -6.53 5.00 -17.39
N ALA A 66 -5.55 4.45 -16.64
CA ALA A 66 -4.41 5.20 -16.13
C ALA A 66 -3.42 5.56 -17.24
N ASP A 67 -2.76 6.71 -17.11
CA ASP A 67 -1.63 7.14 -17.93
C ASP A 67 -0.31 6.62 -17.38
N VAL A 68 -0.21 6.62 -16.04
CA VAL A 68 0.98 6.25 -15.27
C VAL A 68 0.64 5.14 -14.29
N LEU A 69 1.43 4.06 -14.28
CA LEU A 69 1.39 3.02 -13.26
C LEU A 69 2.65 3.08 -12.42
N ILE A 70 2.50 3.10 -11.09
CA ILE A 70 3.62 3.11 -10.14
C ILE A 70 3.68 1.76 -9.44
N ILE A 71 4.87 1.14 -9.41
CA ILE A 71 5.13 -0.10 -8.66
C ILE A 71 6.22 0.22 -7.65
N THR A 72 5.84 0.29 -6.38
CA THR A 72 6.73 0.70 -5.28
C THR A 72 7.69 -0.39 -4.86
N HIS A 73 7.33 -1.65 -5.05
CA HIS A 73 8.14 -2.84 -4.83
C HIS A 73 7.48 -4.09 -5.42
N TYR A 74 8.11 -5.28 -5.28
CA TYR A 74 7.68 -6.47 -6.00
C TYR A 74 7.09 -7.56 -5.08
N HIS A 75 6.18 -7.18 -4.16
CA HIS A 75 5.25 -8.10 -3.51
C HIS A 75 3.93 -8.18 -4.30
N PHE A 76 3.27 -9.34 -4.28
CA PHE A 76 2.12 -9.62 -5.14
C PHE A 76 0.85 -8.84 -4.80
N ASP A 77 0.77 -8.26 -3.63
CA ASP A 77 -0.27 -7.33 -3.23
C ASP A 77 -0.06 -5.90 -3.76
N HIS A 78 1.11 -5.61 -4.37
CA HIS A 78 1.44 -4.32 -4.97
C HIS A 78 1.59 -4.36 -6.50
N PHE A 79 1.85 -5.53 -7.08
CA PHE A 79 1.89 -5.71 -8.52
C PHE A 79 1.44 -7.12 -8.93
N SER A 80 1.17 -7.32 -10.23
CA SER A 80 0.92 -8.65 -10.78
C SER A 80 1.47 -8.76 -12.19
N TRP A 81 1.98 -9.94 -12.52
CA TRP A 81 2.37 -10.32 -13.89
C TRP A 81 1.30 -11.17 -14.60
N GLU A 82 0.18 -11.51 -13.94
CA GLU A 82 -0.83 -12.42 -14.48
C GLU A 82 -1.55 -11.86 -15.72
N THR A 83 -1.57 -10.52 -15.85
CA THR A 83 -2.19 -9.84 -16.99
C THR A 83 -1.23 -8.76 -17.54
N PRO A 84 -0.17 -9.14 -18.27
CA PRO A 84 0.83 -8.19 -18.76
C PRO A 84 0.26 -7.08 -19.63
N THR A 85 -0.84 -7.33 -20.34
CA THR A 85 -1.51 -6.36 -21.20
C THR A 85 -2.05 -5.13 -20.47
N GLN A 86 -2.20 -5.17 -19.12
CA GLN A 86 -2.56 -4.00 -18.33
C GLN A 86 -1.52 -2.88 -18.42
N PHE A 87 -0.27 -3.21 -18.76
CA PHE A 87 0.85 -2.28 -18.86
C PHE A 87 1.05 -1.72 -20.28
N LYS A 88 0.24 -2.17 -21.25
CA LYS A 88 0.38 -1.73 -22.65
C LYS A 88 0.13 -0.24 -22.77
N ASP A 89 1.04 0.45 -23.50
CA ASP A 89 1.00 1.88 -23.80
C ASP A 89 1.05 2.81 -22.56
N LYS A 90 1.44 2.27 -21.37
CA LYS A 90 1.55 3.03 -20.12
C LYS A 90 2.97 3.53 -19.85
N ILE A 91 3.08 4.60 -19.07
CA ILE A 91 4.34 4.99 -18.44
C ILE A 91 4.44 4.26 -17.10
N LEU A 92 5.51 3.51 -16.91
CA LEU A 92 5.76 2.78 -15.66
C LEU A 92 6.87 3.48 -14.87
N LEU A 93 6.55 3.86 -13.63
CA LEU A 93 7.51 4.34 -12.64
C LEU A 93 7.68 3.23 -11.60
N ILE A 94 8.80 2.52 -11.65
CA ILE A 94 8.95 1.29 -10.88
C ILE A 94 10.20 1.32 -9.99
N LYS A 95 10.15 0.58 -8.88
CA LYS A 95 11.30 0.30 -8.04
C LYS A 95 12.43 -0.29 -8.86
N HIS A 96 13.67 0.17 -8.63
CA HIS A 96 14.85 -0.38 -9.34
C HIS A 96 14.94 -1.90 -9.15
N PRO A 97 15.02 -2.70 -10.25
CA PRO A 97 14.88 -4.16 -10.19
C PRO A 97 16.10 -4.89 -9.63
N THR A 98 17.24 -4.22 -9.46
CA THR A 98 18.50 -4.84 -9.04
C THR A 98 19.21 -4.12 -7.90
N GLU A 99 18.82 -2.88 -7.57
CA GLU A 99 19.44 -2.06 -6.52
C GLU A 99 18.51 -1.93 -5.31
N ASN A 100 19.09 -1.99 -4.11
CA ASN A 100 18.33 -1.92 -2.85
C ASN A 100 17.08 -2.81 -2.91
N ILE A 101 17.28 -4.11 -3.10
CA ILE A 101 16.23 -5.09 -3.30
C ILE A 101 16.69 -6.44 -2.73
N ASN A 102 15.80 -7.22 -2.13
CA ASN A 102 16.14 -8.57 -1.70
C ASN A 102 16.09 -9.58 -2.87
N PHE A 103 16.61 -10.76 -2.64
CA PHE A 103 16.73 -11.78 -3.68
C PHE A 103 15.39 -12.24 -4.27
N SER A 104 14.36 -12.39 -3.42
CA SER A 104 13.02 -12.81 -3.86
C SER A 104 12.38 -11.77 -4.77
N GLN A 105 12.37 -10.50 -4.35
CA GLN A 105 11.83 -9.42 -5.15
C GLN A 105 12.64 -9.19 -6.44
N LYS A 106 13.97 -9.34 -6.41
CA LYS A 106 14.82 -9.27 -7.61
C LYS A 106 14.42 -10.30 -8.67
N LYS A 107 14.14 -11.54 -8.25
CA LYS A 107 13.64 -12.58 -9.17
C LYS A 107 12.28 -12.22 -9.76
N ARG A 108 11.36 -11.72 -8.92
CA ARG A 108 10.03 -11.29 -9.35
C ARG A 108 10.11 -10.13 -10.33
N ALA A 109 10.97 -9.13 -10.04
CA ALA A 109 11.21 -7.99 -10.94
C ALA A 109 11.73 -8.44 -12.30
N ALA A 110 12.73 -9.32 -12.33
CA ALA A 110 13.30 -9.83 -13.59
C ALA A 110 12.25 -10.59 -14.42
N TYR A 111 11.45 -11.44 -13.78
CA TYR A 111 10.38 -12.16 -14.46
C TYR A 111 9.30 -11.19 -14.97
N PHE A 112 8.87 -10.24 -14.14
CA PHE A 112 7.88 -9.21 -14.49
C PHE A 112 8.33 -8.41 -15.72
N LEU A 113 9.55 -7.86 -15.70
CA LEU A 113 10.08 -7.07 -16.82
C LEU A 113 10.11 -7.85 -18.13
N LYS A 114 10.46 -9.16 -18.06
CA LYS A 114 10.41 -10.05 -19.22
C LYS A 114 8.97 -10.22 -19.76
N GLN A 115 7.97 -10.33 -18.86
CA GLN A 115 6.56 -10.51 -19.28
C GLN A 115 5.98 -9.26 -19.95
N ILE A 116 6.45 -8.07 -19.58
CA ILE A 116 5.94 -6.80 -20.11
C ILE A 116 6.80 -6.20 -21.22
N GLU A 117 7.85 -6.89 -21.65
CA GLU A 117 8.77 -6.41 -22.68
C GLU A 117 8.02 -5.95 -23.93
N GLY A 118 8.29 -4.72 -24.39
CA GLY A 118 7.64 -4.11 -25.56
C GLY A 118 6.18 -3.66 -25.35
N LEU A 119 5.57 -3.87 -24.18
CA LEU A 119 4.20 -3.44 -23.92
C LEU A 119 4.10 -1.99 -23.43
N PRO A 120 4.88 -1.53 -22.40
CA PRO A 120 4.80 -0.16 -21.94
C PRO A 120 5.31 0.85 -22.97
N LYS A 121 4.73 2.05 -22.95
CA LYS A 121 5.27 3.20 -23.68
C LYS A 121 6.65 3.60 -23.14
N LYS A 122 6.84 3.51 -21.82
CA LYS A 122 8.10 3.86 -21.16
C LYS A 122 8.20 3.13 -19.82
N VAL A 123 9.40 2.70 -19.45
CA VAL A 123 9.73 2.17 -18.13
C VAL A 123 10.84 3.01 -17.52
N GLU A 124 10.61 3.57 -16.34
CA GLU A 124 11.57 4.39 -15.59
C GLU A 124 11.82 3.74 -14.22
N TYR A 125 13.09 3.58 -13.87
CA TYR A 125 13.50 3.22 -12.51
C TYR A 125 13.45 4.48 -11.67
N ALA A 126 12.58 4.49 -10.64
CA ALA A 126 12.08 5.71 -10.05
C ALA A 126 12.69 6.07 -8.68
N ASP A 127 13.61 5.27 -8.15
CA ASP A 127 14.23 5.45 -6.84
C ASP A 127 14.89 6.84 -6.71
N GLY A 128 14.37 7.68 -5.82
CA GLY A 128 14.88 9.02 -5.53
C GLY A 128 14.67 10.04 -6.64
N ARG A 129 13.76 9.78 -7.60
CA ARG A 129 13.54 10.64 -8.76
C ARG A 129 12.21 11.40 -8.69
N GLU A 130 12.15 12.44 -9.50
CA GLU A 130 10.94 13.27 -9.70
C GLU A 130 10.55 13.24 -11.18
N PHE A 131 9.24 13.30 -11.44
CA PHE A 131 8.65 13.30 -12.77
C PHE A 131 7.55 14.36 -12.83
N GLU A 132 7.44 15.04 -13.96
CA GLU A 132 6.45 16.10 -14.17
C GLU A 132 5.48 15.72 -15.29
N PHE A 133 4.20 15.94 -15.06
CA PHE A 133 3.09 15.74 -15.99
C PHE A 133 2.23 17.00 -15.96
N GLY A 134 2.46 17.93 -16.88
CA GLY A 134 1.85 19.25 -16.80
C GLY A 134 2.22 19.98 -15.52
N GLY A 135 1.23 20.36 -14.71
CA GLY A 135 1.44 20.96 -13.38
C GLY A 135 1.52 19.95 -12.23
N THR A 136 1.42 18.66 -12.54
CA THR A 136 1.49 17.60 -11.54
C THR A 136 2.89 17.04 -11.41
N ARG A 137 3.43 17.04 -10.18
CA ARG A 137 4.73 16.46 -9.82
C ARG A 137 4.53 15.13 -9.09
N ILE A 138 5.23 14.10 -9.55
CA ILE A 138 5.34 12.79 -8.91
C ILE A 138 6.77 12.64 -8.40
N LYS A 139 6.95 12.54 -7.08
CA LYS A 139 8.26 12.33 -6.47
C LYS A 139 8.26 11.00 -5.74
N LEU A 140 9.29 10.18 -6.00
CA LEU A 140 9.50 8.93 -5.29
C LEU A 140 10.70 9.09 -4.33
N SER A 141 10.59 8.50 -3.15
CA SER A 141 11.68 8.50 -2.17
C SER A 141 12.88 7.70 -2.69
N LYS A 142 14.05 7.90 -2.09
CA LYS A 142 15.08 6.85 -2.11
C LYS A 142 14.47 5.58 -1.54
N ALA A 143 15.02 4.43 -1.92
CA ALA A 143 14.59 3.16 -1.38
C ALA A 143 14.75 3.12 0.14
N VAL A 144 13.66 2.92 0.86
CA VAL A 144 13.61 2.73 2.32
C VAL A 144 13.33 1.27 2.64
N TYR A 145 13.61 0.82 3.86
CA TYR A 145 13.32 -0.58 4.23
C TYR A 145 11.83 -0.88 4.16
N HIS A 146 11.51 -2.05 3.63
CA HIS A 146 10.24 -2.70 3.89
C HIS A 146 10.23 -3.13 5.36
N GLY A 147 9.52 -2.37 6.19
CA GLY A 147 9.50 -2.56 7.63
C GLY A 147 10.79 -2.12 8.34
N ILE A 148 11.29 -2.95 9.24
CA ILE A 148 12.34 -2.59 10.20
C ILE A 148 13.77 -2.95 9.76
N SER A 149 13.93 -3.67 8.65
CA SER A 149 15.21 -4.18 8.20
C SER A 149 15.21 -4.53 6.70
N PRO A 150 16.39 -4.70 6.06
CA PRO A 150 16.45 -5.03 4.64
C PRO A 150 15.98 -6.47 4.30
N LYS A 151 15.58 -7.27 5.28
CA LYS A 151 15.21 -8.68 5.09
C LYS A 151 14.08 -8.88 4.09
N LEU A 152 13.05 -8.04 4.14
CA LEU A 152 11.92 -8.06 3.21
C LEU A 152 12.17 -7.19 1.96
N GLY A 153 13.33 -6.56 1.88
CA GLY A 153 13.71 -5.67 0.79
C GLY A 153 13.44 -4.22 1.09
N TYR A 154 13.12 -3.47 0.05
CA TYR A 154 12.95 -2.03 0.10
C TYR A 154 11.74 -1.61 -0.71
N VAL A 155 11.15 -0.48 -0.34
CA VAL A 155 10.00 0.13 -1.00
C VAL A 155 10.27 1.58 -1.36
N LEU A 156 9.43 2.16 -2.20
CA LEU A 156 9.43 3.59 -2.51
C LEU A 156 8.16 4.22 -1.92
N GLU A 157 8.33 5.32 -1.19
CA GLU A 157 7.23 6.20 -0.84
C GLU A 157 6.95 7.13 -2.03
N VAL A 158 5.70 7.45 -2.27
CA VAL A 158 5.24 8.23 -3.42
C VAL A 158 4.55 9.51 -2.97
N LEU A 159 5.04 10.66 -3.41
CA LEU A 159 4.37 11.96 -3.32
C LEU A 159 3.71 12.29 -4.65
N ILE A 160 2.45 12.70 -4.61
CA ILE A 160 1.76 13.37 -5.71
C ILE A 160 1.44 14.80 -5.26
N ASP A 161 1.90 15.78 -6.05
CA ASP A 161 1.72 17.21 -5.78
C ASP A 161 1.15 17.88 -7.05
N ASP A 162 -0.07 18.41 -6.99
CA ASP A 162 -0.71 19.09 -8.12
C ASP A 162 -0.62 20.63 -8.04
N GLY A 163 0.25 21.12 -7.14
CA GLY A 163 0.47 22.54 -6.87
C GLY A 163 -0.46 23.10 -5.76
N GLU A 164 -1.62 22.49 -5.55
CA GLU A 164 -2.58 22.91 -4.51
C GLU A 164 -2.66 21.93 -3.34
N TYR A 165 -2.47 20.65 -3.63
CA TYR A 165 -2.63 19.56 -2.66
C TYR A 165 -1.50 18.54 -2.77
N LYS A 166 -1.03 18.04 -1.62
CA LYS A 166 0.04 17.05 -1.53
C LYS A 166 -0.47 15.77 -0.88
N PHE A 167 -0.36 14.69 -1.60
CA PHE A 167 -0.71 13.35 -1.13
C PHE A 167 0.54 12.47 -1.05
N ILE A 168 0.73 11.76 0.05
CA ILE A 168 1.77 10.73 0.19
C ILE A 168 1.12 9.36 0.39
N HIS A 169 1.60 8.39 -0.41
CA HIS A 169 1.38 6.96 -0.26
C HIS A 169 2.71 6.32 0.18
N THR A 170 2.75 5.71 1.36
CA THR A 170 4.02 5.24 1.93
C THR A 170 4.49 3.90 1.39
N SER A 171 3.60 3.12 0.74
CA SER A 171 3.87 1.70 0.52
C SER A 171 4.17 0.98 1.84
N ASP A 172 4.80 -0.20 1.81
CA ASP A 172 4.99 -1.14 2.92
C ASP A 172 6.13 -0.75 3.86
N VAL A 173 5.97 0.36 4.56
CA VAL A 173 6.93 0.78 5.60
C VAL A 173 6.74 0.04 6.93
N GLU A 174 5.68 -0.75 7.10
CA GLU A 174 5.30 -1.48 8.33
C GLU A 174 5.31 -0.58 9.57
N GLY A 175 4.72 0.63 9.45
CA GLY A 175 4.82 1.68 10.45
C GLY A 175 6.18 2.40 10.36
N PRO A 176 6.20 3.73 10.32
CA PRO A 176 7.42 4.50 10.06
C PRO A 176 8.37 4.44 11.24
N THR A 177 9.15 3.35 11.37
CA THR A 177 10.08 3.11 12.47
C THR A 177 11.46 3.70 12.23
N GLN A 178 11.86 3.82 10.96
CA GLN A 178 13.18 4.30 10.56
C GLN A 178 13.15 5.80 10.25
N ALA A 179 14.28 6.47 10.45
CA ALA A 179 14.38 7.93 10.28
C ALA A 179 14.13 8.37 8.83
N ASP A 180 14.57 7.58 7.85
CA ASP A 180 14.40 7.85 6.42
C ASP A 180 12.94 7.71 5.95
N GLN A 181 12.18 6.70 6.48
CA GLN A 181 10.74 6.55 6.25
C GLN A 181 9.94 7.78 6.71
N VAL A 182 10.34 8.38 7.83
CA VAL A 182 9.69 9.59 8.38
C VAL A 182 10.15 10.85 7.65
N LYS A 183 11.42 10.90 7.27
CA LYS A 183 12.06 12.06 6.65
C LYS A 183 11.33 12.50 5.38
N PHE A 184 10.99 11.55 4.50
CA PHE A 184 10.29 11.84 3.25
C PHE A 184 8.94 12.54 3.51
N ILE A 185 8.16 12.06 4.48
CA ILE A 185 6.88 12.67 4.86
C ILE A 185 7.08 14.08 5.42
N LEU A 186 8.01 14.25 6.36
CA LEU A 186 8.24 15.52 7.03
C LEU A 186 8.79 16.62 6.10
N GLU A 187 9.65 16.26 5.14
CA GLU A 187 10.23 17.21 4.17
C GLU A 187 9.20 17.67 3.15
N ASN A 188 8.29 16.80 2.72
CA ASN A 188 7.30 17.14 1.70
C ASN A 188 6.02 17.77 2.26
N LYS A 189 5.77 17.70 3.59
CA LYS A 189 4.63 18.32 4.29
C LYS A 189 3.29 18.10 3.59
N PRO A 190 2.81 16.85 3.48
CA PRO A 190 1.58 16.52 2.76
C PRO A 190 0.32 17.00 3.50
N ASN A 191 -0.78 17.12 2.75
CA ASN A 191 -2.13 17.34 3.27
C ASN A 191 -2.81 16.01 3.66
N LEU A 192 -2.48 14.92 2.97
CA LEU A 192 -3.02 13.59 3.20
C LEU A 192 -1.91 12.55 3.11
N VAL A 193 -1.92 11.59 4.04
CA VAL A 193 -1.01 10.43 4.00
C VAL A 193 -1.83 9.14 4.08
N PHE A 194 -1.62 8.23 3.13
CA PHE A 194 -1.96 6.83 3.28
C PHE A 194 -0.73 6.10 3.79
N LEU A 195 -0.82 5.65 5.02
CA LEU A 195 0.29 5.08 5.79
C LEU A 195 0.06 3.59 6.00
N ASP A 196 1.02 2.77 5.61
CA ASP A 196 1.10 1.40 6.10
C ASP A 196 1.51 1.43 7.58
N GLY A 197 0.63 0.91 8.43
CA GLY A 197 0.84 0.95 9.87
C GLY A 197 1.64 -0.25 10.40
N PRO A 198 1.98 -0.23 11.71
CA PRO A 198 2.91 -1.19 12.29
C PRO A 198 2.36 -2.63 12.32
N LEU A 199 3.28 -3.60 12.20
CA LEU A 199 3.01 -5.04 12.21
C LEU A 199 2.63 -5.53 13.61
N SER A 200 1.59 -4.92 14.22
CA SER A 200 1.24 -5.14 15.62
C SER A 200 0.66 -6.52 15.92
N TYR A 201 0.08 -7.19 14.94
CA TYR A 201 -0.43 -8.55 15.08
C TYR A 201 0.69 -9.62 15.22
N MET A 202 1.92 -9.24 14.93
CA MET A 202 3.13 -10.06 15.07
C MET A 202 4.17 -9.39 15.98
N LEU A 203 3.76 -8.90 17.14
CA LEU A 203 4.65 -8.19 18.07
C LEU A 203 5.89 -9.00 18.48
N TYR A 204 5.82 -10.33 18.50
CA TYR A 204 6.97 -11.20 18.76
C TYR A 204 8.09 -11.05 17.70
N ARG A 205 7.71 -10.68 16.46
CA ARG A 205 8.64 -10.43 15.34
C ARG A 205 8.96 -8.93 15.21
N PHE A 206 7.95 -8.08 15.29
CA PHE A 206 8.10 -6.64 15.12
C PHE A 206 8.82 -5.98 16.30
N GLY A 207 8.50 -6.40 17.52
CA GLY A 207 9.05 -5.87 18.76
C GLY A 207 8.27 -4.68 19.32
N ARG A 208 8.16 -4.63 20.64
CA ARG A 208 7.45 -3.53 21.34
C ARG A 208 8.11 -2.18 21.15
N GLU A 209 9.44 -2.16 21.06
CA GLU A 209 10.21 -0.94 20.86
C GLU A 209 9.94 -0.33 19.47
N ASN A 210 9.83 -1.15 18.43
CA ASN A 210 9.48 -0.68 17.09
C ASN A 210 8.04 -0.16 17.04
N LEU A 211 7.11 -0.78 17.77
CA LEU A 211 5.75 -0.24 17.90
C LEU A 211 5.77 1.13 18.60
N ARG A 212 6.55 1.30 19.66
CA ARG A 212 6.71 2.59 20.36
C ARG A 212 7.25 3.66 19.42
N LYS A 213 8.34 3.36 18.69
CA LYS A 213 8.93 4.27 17.68
C LYS A 213 7.94 4.64 16.58
N SER A 214 7.18 3.66 16.06
CA SER A 214 6.15 3.90 15.06
C SER A 214 5.09 4.88 15.58
N VAL A 215 4.60 4.70 16.81
CA VAL A 215 3.63 5.61 17.44
C VAL A 215 4.22 7.01 17.61
N GLU A 216 5.45 7.13 18.09
CA GLU A 216 6.14 8.42 18.26
C GLU A 216 6.33 9.16 16.93
N ASN A 217 6.69 8.43 15.89
CA ASN A 217 6.86 8.99 14.55
C ASN A 217 5.52 9.40 13.92
N MET A 218 4.45 8.64 14.12
CA MET A 218 3.10 9.05 13.69
C MET A 218 2.65 10.33 14.41
N VAL A 219 2.90 10.45 15.71
CA VAL A 219 2.65 11.69 16.47
C VAL A 219 3.46 12.85 15.90
N LYS A 220 4.76 12.65 15.62
CA LYS A 220 5.63 13.66 15.00
C LYS A 220 5.12 14.11 13.63
N ILE A 221 4.62 13.19 12.79
CA ILE A 221 4.02 13.50 11.49
C ILE A 221 2.78 14.42 11.70
N ILE A 222 1.89 14.06 12.62
CA ILE A 222 0.70 14.86 12.96
C ILE A 222 1.09 16.26 13.45
N GLU A 223 2.13 16.38 14.28
CA GLU A 223 2.55 17.65 14.84
C GLU A 223 3.24 18.59 13.83
N LYS A 224 3.96 18.03 12.85
CA LYS A 224 4.86 18.76 11.95
C LYS A 224 4.33 18.97 10.54
N CYS A 225 3.32 18.21 10.10
CA CYS A 225 2.75 18.33 8.75
C CYS A 225 1.38 19.02 8.79
N PRO A 226 0.99 19.74 7.72
CA PRO A 226 -0.31 20.41 7.59
C PRO A 226 -1.40 19.40 7.19
N LEU A 227 -1.51 18.27 7.90
CA LEU A 227 -2.41 17.20 7.58
C LEU A 227 -3.88 17.56 7.80
N GLU A 228 -4.73 17.19 6.86
CA GLU A 228 -6.18 17.05 7.04
C GLU A 228 -6.53 15.67 7.61
N ALA A 229 -5.83 14.64 7.13
CA ALA A 229 -6.00 13.28 7.61
C ALA A 229 -4.70 12.46 7.55
N LEU A 230 -4.54 11.55 8.52
CA LEU A 230 -3.62 10.43 8.50
C LEU A 230 -4.45 9.15 8.39
N VAL A 231 -4.40 8.49 7.23
CA VAL A 231 -5.15 7.26 6.99
C VAL A 231 -4.20 6.08 7.11
N ILE A 232 -4.45 5.20 8.08
CA ILE A 232 -3.56 4.09 8.43
C ILE A 232 -4.26 2.79 8.04
N ASP A 233 -3.58 1.95 7.24
CA ASP A 233 -4.17 0.69 6.77
C ASP A 233 -3.12 -0.41 6.62
N HIS A 234 -3.37 -1.38 5.77
CA HIS A 234 -2.54 -2.48 5.32
C HIS A 234 -2.11 -3.38 6.49
N HIS A 235 -0.82 -3.53 6.78
CA HIS A 235 -0.33 -4.44 7.84
C HIS A 235 -1.01 -4.24 9.20
N PHE A 236 -1.35 -3.01 9.53
CA PHE A 236 -1.97 -2.69 10.81
C PHE A 236 -3.40 -3.24 10.92
N LEU A 237 -4.14 -3.30 9.81
CA LEU A 237 -5.51 -3.78 9.75
C LEU A 237 -5.62 -5.32 9.76
N ARG A 238 -4.49 -6.01 9.95
CA ARG A 238 -4.41 -7.44 10.27
C ARG A 238 -4.48 -7.70 11.80
N ASP A 239 -4.61 -6.62 12.60
CA ASP A 239 -4.81 -6.65 14.08
C ASP A 239 -6.17 -6.06 14.43
N LEU A 240 -7.12 -6.90 14.91
CA LEU A 240 -8.46 -6.44 15.28
C LEU A 240 -8.44 -5.36 16.40
N LYS A 241 -7.35 -5.28 17.16
CA LYS A 241 -7.16 -4.32 18.26
C LYS A 241 -6.27 -3.14 17.89
N TRP A 242 -6.11 -2.83 16.61
CA TRP A 242 -5.20 -1.81 16.12
C TRP A 242 -5.41 -0.42 16.75
N LYS A 243 -6.66 0.00 16.97
CA LYS A 243 -6.97 1.29 17.60
C LYS A 243 -6.43 1.41 19.02
N GLU A 244 -6.41 0.31 19.79
CA GLU A 244 -5.86 0.29 21.14
C GLU A 244 -4.35 0.55 21.18
N LYS A 245 -3.64 0.24 20.09
CA LYS A 245 -2.18 0.36 19.99
C LYS A 245 -1.69 1.81 19.73
N ILE A 246 -2.58 2.68 19.25
CA ILE A 246 -2.22 4.04 18.80
C ILE A 246 -2.99 5.16 19.53
N GLN A 247 -3.36 4.96 20.79
CA GLN A 247 -4.12 5.96 21.55
C GLN A 247 -3.43 7.34 21.57
N LYS A 248 -2.09 7.38 21.73
CA LYS A 248 -1.31 8.63 21.68
C LYS A 248 -1.43 9.34 20.33
N VAL A 249 -1.58 8.60 19.23
CA VAL A 249 -1.78 9.16 17.88
C VAL A 249 -3.15 9.84 17.81
N PHE A 250 -4.20 9.19 18.31
CA PHE A 250 -5.55 9.79 18.40
C PHE A 250 -5.57 11.02 19.28
N GLU A 251 -4.87 11.02 20.43
CA GLU A 251 -4.77 12.18 21.32
C GLU A 251 -4.09 13.38 20.64
N ALA A 252 -2.96 13.14 19.93
CA ALA A 252 -2.25 14.17 19.18
C ALA A 252 -3.12 14.73 18.03
N ALA A 253 -3.79 13.85 17.30
CA ALA A 253 -4.68 14.21 16.21
C ALA A 253 -5.88 15.05 16.68
N LYS A 254 -6.49 14.71 17.82
CA LYS A 254 -7.57 15.49 18.43
C LYS A 254 -7.14 16.91 18.74
N LYS A 255 -5.94 17.10 19.31
CA LYS A 255 -5.38 18.44 19.61
C LYS A 255 -5.19 19.28 18.35
N LYS A 256 -4.85 18.66 17.24
CA LYS A 256 -4.59 19.31 15.94
C LYS A 256 -5.82 19.35 15.02
N ARG A 257 -6.94 18.74 15.41
CA ARG A 257 -8.16 18.59 14.60
C ARG A 257 -7.92 17.82 13.29
N ILE A 258 -6.99 16.87 13.32
CA ILE A 258 -6.64 15.99 12.20
C ILE A 258 -7.44 14.69 12.33
N LYS A 259 -7.97 14.16 11.21
CA LYS A 259 -8.63 12.86 11.20
C LYS A 259 -7.59 11.72 11.17
N VAL A 260 -7.73 10.73 12.07
CA VAL A 260 -7.00 9.46 12.03
C VAL A 260 -7.99 8.33 11.86
N GLN A 261 -7.87 7.56 10.78
CA GLN A 261 -8.86 6.58 10.35
C GLN A 261 -8.21 5.53 9.44
N CYS A 262 -8.87 4.39 9.21
CA CYS A 262 -8.47 3.46 8.15
C CYS A 262 -9.14 3.82 6.81
N ILE A 263 -8.76 3.12 5.73
CA ILE A 263 -9.31 3.38 4.38
C ILE A 263 -10.82 3.12 4.32
N ALA A 264 -11.32 2.07 4.96
CA ALA A 264 -12.77 1.84 4.98
C ALA A 264 -13.52 3.01 5.65
N GLU A 265 -13.00 3.54 6.77
CA GLU A 265 -13.57 4.71 7.45
C GLU A 265 -13.45 5.98 6.59
N TYR A 266 -12.31 6.17 5.89
CA TYR A 266 -12.11 7.28 4.94
C TYR A 266 -13.15 7.28 3.82
N LEU A 267 -13.55 6.08 3.36
CA LEU A 267 -14.60 5.89 2.35
C LEU A 267 -16.03 5.84 2.91
N ASN A 268 -16.22 6.01 4.23
CA ASN A 268 -17.51 5.81 4.91
C ASN A 268 -18.12 4.41 4.65
N LYS A 269 -17.27 3.36 4.64
CA LYS A 269 -17.65 1.96 4.45
C LYS A 269 -17.41 1.14 5.72
N PRO A 270 -18.09 -0.01 5.89
CA PRO A 270 -17.80 -0.95 6.97
C PRO A 270 -16.34 -1.44 6.92
N ILE A 271 -15.73 -1.58 8.08
CA ILE A 271 -14.41 -2.21 8.22
C ILE A 271 -14.58 -3.72 8.18
N GLU A 272 -14.01 -4.38 7.17
CA GLU A 272 -14.18 -5.83 6.97
C GLU A 272 -13.06 -6.66 7.62
N MET A 273 -11.77 -6.32 7.36
CA MET A 273 -10.59 -7.01 7.92
C MET A 273 -10.70 -8.55 7.81
N LEU A 274 -11.04 -9.05 6.60
CA LEU A 274 -11.41 -10.46 6.39
C LEU A 274 -10.29 -11.43 6.80
N GLU A 275 -9.02 -11.13 6.49
CA GLU A 275 -7.89 -11.97 6.92
C GLU A 275 -7.79 -12.11 8.44
N ALA A 276 -7.94 -10.98 9.16
CA ALA A 276 -7.92 -11.00 10.63
C ALA A 276 -9.10 -11.78 11.24
N ARG A 277 -10.20 -11.86 10.49
CA ARG A 277 -11.44 -12.56 10.89
C ARG A 277 -11.59 -13.94 10.25
N ARG A 278 -10.56 -14.49 9.62
CA ARG A 278 -10.66 -15.74 8.83
C ARG A 278 -11.25 -16.92 9.65
N LYS A 279 -10.91 -17.03 10.95
CA LYS A 279 -11.54 -18.04 11.83
C LYS A 279 -13.04 -17.86 11.94
N GLU A 280 -13.48 -16.63 12.21
CA GLU A 280 -14.91 -16.27 12.30
C GLU A 280 -15.65 -16.59 11.00
N LEU A 281 -15.00 -16.39 9.84
CA LEU A 281 -15.59 -16.71 8.54
C LEU A 281 -15.81 -18.21 8.37
N TYR A 282 -14.84 -19.04 8.74
CA TYR A 282 -14.98 -20.50 8.69
C TYR A 282 -16.00 -21.03 9.69
N GLU A 283 -16.11 -20.42 10.87
CA GLU A 283 -17.14 -20.76 11.86
C GLU A 283 -18.55 -20.40 11.38
N LYS A 284 -18.70 -19.25 10.74
CA LYS A 284 -20.00 -18.73 10.30
C LYS A 284 -20.48 -19.31 8.98
N TYR A 285 -19.57 -19.64 8.07
CA TYR A 285 -19.85 -20.09 6.72
C TYR A 285 -19.02 -21.32 6.32
N PRO A 286 -19.12 -22.46 7.09
CA PRO A 286 -18.23 -23.63 6.92
C PRO A 286 -18.37 -24.30 5.56
N ASP A 287 -19.56 -24.30 4.96
CA ASP A 287 -19.89 -25.01 3.73
C ASP A 287 -19.80 -24.11 2.47
N MET A 288 -19.34 -22.86 2.63
CA MET A 288 -19.23 -21.96 1.51
C MET A 288 -18.11 -22.41 0.55
N ASN A 289 -18.41 -22.51 -0.74
CA ASN A 289 -17.47 -22.85 -1.79
C ASN A 289 -17.32 -21.71 -2.79
N TYR A 290 -16.08 -21.43 -3.17
CA TYR A 290 -15.73 -20.54 -4.26
C TYR A 290 -14.37 -20.91 -4.81
N LYS A 291 -14.23 -21.00 -6.13
CA LYS A 291 -12.94 -21.21 -6.78
C LYS A 291 -12.51 -19.90 -7.43
N SER A 292 -11.46 -19.31 -6.90
CA SER A 292 -10.88 -18.11 -7.49
C SER A 292 -10.32 -18.38 -8.88
N LYS A 293 -10.40 -17.36 -9.72
CA LYS A 293 -9.76 -17.34 -11.05
C LYS A 293 -8.26 -17.05 -10.94
N ARG A 294 -7.80 -16.53 -9.81
CA ARG A 294 -6.42 -16.12 -9.51
C ARG A 294 -5.74 -17.08 -8.54
N LYS A 295 -4.44 -17.16 -8.64
CA LYS A 295 -3.61 -17.85 -7.65
C LYS A 295 -3.34 -16.94 -6.48
N VAL A 296 -3.29 -17.50 -5.27
CA VAL A 296 -2.76 -16.85 -4.08
C VAL A 296 -1.28 -17.24 -4.00
N PHE A 297 -0.40 -16.26 -4.13
CA PHE A 297 1.04 -16.48 -4.14
C PHE A 297 1.62 -16.33 -2.72
N GLU A 298 2.69 -17.07 -2.43
CA GLU A 298 3.50 -16.84 -1.24
C GLU A 298 4.45 -15.64 -1.46
N GLU A 299 4.55 -14.76 -0.46
CA GLU A 299 5.44 -13.60 -0.43
C GLU A 299 6.88 -13.95 -0.05
#